data_76cbaa95ff0bfd075f1a36912c735e9a
#
_entry.id   76cbaa95ff0bfd075f1a36912c735e9a
#
_cell.length_a   1.000
_cell.length_b   1.000
_cell.length_c   1.000
_cell.angle_alpha   90.00
_cell.angle_beta   90.00
_cell.angle_gamma   90.00
#
_symmetry.space_group_name_H-M   'P 1'
#
loop_
_entity.id
_entity.type
_entity.pdbx_description
1 polymer ?
#
loop_
_entity_poly.entity_id
_entity_poly.type
_entity_poly.pdbx_seq_one_letter_code
_entity_poly.pdbx_strand_id
1 'polypeptide(L)'
;EIISGNAQWFEDHSPVDKQFKKDEVKGVSAKVITAAILAGDLYPATAIGINLPNSNWIRSHHGSKSVTIGNITDAYNKAAHGNGFNEEFVYSDAELQLIDKYADLTGELHTDLHECLGHGSGKLLPGVDPDALKAYGSTIEEARADLFGLYYVADPKLVELGLTPNEDAYKAEYYTYLMNGLMTQLVRIEPGNNVEEAHMRNRQLIARWVFEKGAADKVVEPVSYTHLRAHETGAYL
;
A
#
# COMPACT_ATOMS: atom_id res chain seq x y z
N GLU A 1 1.73 -15.00 8.98
CA GLU A 1 1.76 -15.50 10.36
C GLU A 1 2.68 -14.67 11.27
N ILE A 2 3.92 -14.33 10.83
CA ILE A 2 4.85 -13.53 11.65
C ILE A 2 4.26 -12.16 11.97
N ILE A 3 3.71 -11.44 10.99
CA ILE A 3 3.09 -10.12 11.17
C ILE A 3 1.91 -10.22 12.15
N SER A 4 0.99 -11.15 11.93
CA SER A 4 -0.17 -11.32 12.82
C SER A 4 0.22 -11.77 14.24
N GLY A 5 1.28 -12.56 14.37
CA GLY A 5 1.84 -12.95 15.66
C GLY A 5 2.48 -11.80 16.46
N ASN A 6 2.86 -10.72 15.76
CA ASN A 6 3.43 -9.50 16.36
C ASN A 6 2.44 -8.31 16.36
N ALA A 7 1.16 -8.55 16.09
CA ALA A 7 0.17 -7.48 15.91
C ALA A 7 0.09 -6.51 17.11
N GLN A 8 0.19 -7.00 18.35
CA GLN A 8 0.21 -6.15 19.53
C GLN A 8 1.44 -5.25 19.58
N TRP A 9 2.62 -5.77 19.21
CA TRP A 9 3.83 -4.96 19.16
C TRP A 9 3.66 -3.79 18.18
N PHE A 10 3.14 -4.05 16.99
CA PHE A 10 2.88 -3.01 15.98
C PHE A 10 1.84 -1.99 16.45
N GLU A 11 0.76 -2.42 17.10
CA GLU A 11 -0.22 -1.50 17.69
C GLU A 11 0.42 -0.56 18.71
N ASP A 12 1.21 -1.12 19.64
CA ASP A 12 1.83 -0.37 20.71
C ASP A 12 2.87 0.64 20.22
N HIS A 13 3.59 0.32 19.13
CA HIS A 13 4.64 1.16 18.54
C HIS A 13 4.13 2.08 17.40
N SER A 14 2.85 2.01 17.06
CA SER A 14 2.29 2.90 16.04
C SER A 14 2.43 4.38 16.41
N PRO A 15 2.58 5.28 15.43
CA PRO A 15 2.80 6.70 15.67
C PRO A 15 1.53 7.48 16.06
N VAL A 16 0.43 6.78 16.37
CA VAL A 16 -0.82 7.40 16.79
C VAL A 16 -0.89 7.58 18.29
N ASP A 17 -1.70 8.55 18.76
CA ASP A 17 -1.89 8.80 20.18
C ASP A 17 -2.46 7.58 20.90
N LYS A 18 -2.03 7.37 22.15
CA LYS A 18 -2.42 6.24 22.98
C LYS A 18 -3.94 6.04 23.10
N GLN A 19 -4.71 7.12 23.11
CA GLN A 19 -6.17 7.05 23.20
C GLN A 19 -6.82 6.33 22.01
N PHE A 20 -6.16 6.28 20.86
CA PHE A 20 -6.63 5.61 19.64
C PHE A 20 -6.09 4.20 19.48
N LYS A 21 -5.15 3.77 20.34
CA LYS A 21 -4.59 2.41 20.31
C LYS A 21 -5.51 1.43 21.03
N LYS A 22 -5.58 0.21 20.50
CA LYS A 22 -6.22 -0.91 21.19
C LYS A 22 -5.37 -1.35 22.37
N ASP A 23 -6.01 -1.57 23.50
CA ASP A 23 -5.32 -2.12 24.68
C ASP A 23 -4.93 -3.60 24.47
N GLU A 24 -5.70 -4.30 23.63
CA GLU A 24 -5.44 -5.68 23.23
C GLU A 24 -5.89 -5.91 21.78
N VAL A 25 -4.97 -6.34 20.93
CA VAL A 25 -5.25 -6.71 19.54
C VAL A 25 -5.69 -8.17 19.49
N LYS A 26 -6.97 -8.40 19.26
CA LYS A 26 -7.58 -9.72 19.18
C LYS A 26 -8.07 -10.03 17.77
N GLY A 27 -8.04 -11.32 17.42
CA GLY A 27 -8.71 -11.83 16.24
C GLY A 27 -8.07 -11.46 14.91
N VAL A 28 -6.87 -10.90 14.92
CA VAL A 28 -6.12 -10.68 13.67
C VAL A 28 -5.65 -12.03 13.17
N SER A 29 -6.22 -12.48 12.08
CA SER A 29 -5.74 -13.67 11.37
C SER A 29 -5.53 -13.34 9.90
N ALA A 30 -4.32 -13.57 9.43
CA ALA A 30 -3.97 -13.44 8.03
C ALA A 30 -3.64 -14.81 7.44
N LYS A 31 -4.12 -15.07 6.25
CA LYS A 31 -3.81 -16.30 5.50
C LYS A 31 -3.48 -15.94 4.07
N VAL A 32 -2.41 -16.53 3.57
CA VAL A 32 -2.15 -16.57 2.12
C VAL A 32 -2.84 -17.79 1.55
N ILE A 33 -3.65 -17.59 0.52
CA ILE A 33 -4.38 -18.66 -0.18
C ILE A 33 -4.02 -18.67 -1.66
N THR A 34 -4.32 -19.77 -2.31
CA THR A 34 -4.26 -19.91 -3.76
C THR A 34 -5.68 -19.95 -4.31
N ALA A 35 -6.03 -18.98 -5.17
CA ALA A 35 -7.29 -19.00 -5.88
C ALA A 35 -7.25 -20.09 -6.97
N ALA A 36 -8.20 -21.00 -6.92
CA ALA A 36 -8.33 -22.06 -7.92
C ALA A 36 -9.22 -21.66 -9.11
N ILE A 37 -10.24 -20.84 -8.83
CA ILE A 37 -11.22 -20.37 -9.82
C ILE A 37 -11.59 -18.94 -9.50
N LEU A 38 -11.69 -18.09 -10.54
CA LEU A 38 -12.19 -16.73 -10.48
C LEU A 38 -13.48 -16.65 -11.30
N ALA A 39 -14.51 -16.01 -10.75
CA ALA A 39 -15.81 -15.85 -11.43
C ALA A 39 -16.55 -14.62 -10.92
N GLY A 40 -17.54 -14.17 -11.66
CA GLY A 40 -18.37 -13.01 -11.31
C GLY A 40 -17.55 -11.73 -11.27
N ASP A 41 -17.76 -10.92 -10.25
CA ASP A 41 -17.11 -9.60 -10.09
C ASP A 41 -15.58 -9.68 -9.85
N LEU A 42 -15.05 -10.89 -9.63
CA LEU A 42 -13.61 -11.12 -9.50
C LEU A 42 -12.91 -11.31 -10.86
N TYR A 43 -13.61 -11.17 -11.96
CA TYR A 43 -13.04 -11.24 -13.31
C TYR A 43 -13.56 -10.06 -14.15
N PRO A 44 -12.72 -9.36 -14.90
CA PRO A 44 -11.26 -9.55 -15.08
C PRO A 44 -10.36 -8.89 -14.02
N ALA A 45 -10.92 -8.11 -13.10
CA ALA A 45 -10.17 -7.41 -12.07
C ALA A 45 -10.31 -8.14 -10.72
N THR A 46 -9.22 -8.75 -10.25
CA THR A 46 -9.22 -9.55 -9.03
C THR A 46 -8.55 -8.81 -7.89
N ALA A 47 -9.18 -8.81 -6.71
CA ALA A 47 -8.55 -8.35 -5.48
C ALA A 47 -7.35 -9.24 -5.13
N ILE A 48 -6.26 -8.64 -4.67
CA ILE A 48 -5.06 -9.33 -4.19
C ILE A 48 -5.09 -9.55 -2.68
N GLY A 49 -5.84 -8.72 -1.95
CA GLY A 49 -6.07 -8.80 -0.51
C GLY A 49 -7.55 -8.60 -0.19
N ILE A 50 -8.00 -9.23 0.88
CA ILE A 50 -9.39 -9.14 1.35
C ILE A 50 -9.37 -9.12 2.88
N ASN A 51 -9.95 -8.09 3.49
CA ASN A 51 -10.20 -8.03 4.92
C ASN A 51 -11.71 -8.07 5.21
N LEU A 52 -12.15 -9.02 5.98
CA LEU A 52 -13.58 -9.22 6.31
C LEU A 52 -13.78 -9.34 7.83
N PRO A 53 -14.95 -8.95 8.34
CA PRO A 53 -16.13 -8.36 7.66
C PRO A 53 -15.96 -6.86 7.38
N ASN A 54 -16.75 -6.33 6.44
CA ASN A 54 -16.76 -4.89 6.10
C ASN A 54 -17.62 -4.04 7.05
N SER A 55 -18.02 -4.57 8.18
CA SER A 55 -18.81 -3.86 9.19
C SER A 55 -17.95 -3.47 10.40
N ASN A 56 -17.84 -2.18 10.67
CA ASN A 56 -17.01 -1.65 11.74
C ASN A 56 -17.40 -2.20 13.13
N TRP A 57 -18.71 -2.34 13.42
CA TRP A 57 -19.12 -2.86 14.71
C TRP A 57 -18.76 -4.36 14.87
N ILE A 58 -18.81 -5.16 13.79
CA ILE A 58 -18.40 -6.57 13.84
C ILE A 58 -16.89 -6.65 14.03
N ARG A 59 -16.10 -5.86 13.30
CA ARG A 59 -14.64 -5.79 13.47
C ARG A 59 -14.24 -5.45 14.90
N SER A 60 -14.91 -4.46 15.51
CA SER A 60 -14.60 -4.02 16.87
C SER A 60 -14.93 -5.05 17.95
N HIS A 61 -15.93 -5.91 17.74
CA HIS A 61 -16.39 -6.89 18.72
C HIS A 61 -15.83 -8.29 18.49
N HIS A 62 -15.59 -8.66 17.24
CA HIS A 62 -15.25 -10.04 16.84
C HIS A 62 -13.90 -10.14 16.10
N GLY A 63 -13.23 -9.02 15.85
CA GLY A 63 -12.00 -8.99 15.07
C GLY A 63 -12.24 -9.07 13.56
N SER A 64 -11.16 -9.13 12.81
CA SER A 64 -11.15 -9.24 11.36
C SER A 64 -10.29 -10.41 10.88
N LYS A 65 -10.56 -10.85 9.66
CA LYS A 65 -9.78 -11.88 8.97
C LYS A 65 -9.29 -11.34 7.65
N SER A 66 -7.99 -11.41 7.47
CA SER A 66 -7.33 -11.02 6.22
C SER A 66 -6.94 -12.25 5.42
N VAL A 67 -7.10 -12.13 4.12
CA VAL A 67 -6.70 -13.16 3.16
C VAL A 67 -5.94 -12.47 2.05
N THR A 68 -4.71 -12.93 1.76
CA THR A 68 -3.94 -12.52 0.59
C THR A 68 -4.01 -13.64 -0.45
N ILE A 69 -4.25 -13.31 -1.71
CA ILE A 69 -4.36 -14.27 -2.81
C ILE A 69 -3.01 -14.34 -3.53
N GLY A 70 -2.10 -15.17 -3.01
CA GLY A 70 -0.70 -15.18 -3.40
C GLY A 70 -0.46 -15.44 -4.90
N ASN A 71 -1.15 -16.41 -5.50
CA ASN A 71 -0.96 -16.70 -6.93
C ASN A 71 -1.48 -15.60 -7.86
N ILE A 72 -2.41 -14.77 -7.41
CA ILE A 72 -2.86 -13.59 -8.17
C ILE A 72 -1.84 -12.46 -8.03
N THR A 73 -1.32 -12.23 -6.83
CA THR A 73 -0.23 -11.28 -6.60
C THR A 73 0.97 -11.64 -7.47
N ASP A 74 1.42 -12.90 -7.46
CA ASP A 74 2.49 -13.42 -8.32
C ASP A 74 2.23 -13.17 -9.81
N ALA A 75 1.00 -13.35 -10.26
CA ALA A 75 0.64 -13.14 -11.65
C ALA A 75 0.73 -11.67 -12.05
N TYR A 76 0.28 -10.76 -11.19
CA TYR A 76 0.41 -9.32 -11.42
C TYR A 76 1.88 -8.88 -11.43
N ASN A 77 2.68 -9.34 -10.47
CA ASN A 77 4.11 -9.05 -10.41
C ASN A 77 4.82 -9.51 -11.68
N LYS A 78 4.60 -10.76 -12.09
CA LYS A 78 5.16 -11.28 -13.34
C LYS A 78 4.74 -10.52 -14.59
N ALA A 79 3.50 -10.04 -14.64
CA ALA A 79 3.01 -9.23 -15.76
C ALA A 79 3.60 -7.82 -15.76
N ALA A 80 3.99 -7.29 -14.60
CA ALA A 80 4.61 -5.98 -14.47
C ALA A 80 6.12 -6.01 -14.84
N HIS A 81 6.81 -7.13 -14.60
CA HIS A 81 8.22 -7.25 -14.94
C HIS A 81 8.46 -7.12 -16.44
N GLY A 82 9.40 -6.25 -16.82
CA GLY A 82 9.82 -6.06 -18.20
C GLY A 82 8.78 -5.42 -19.13
N ASN A 83 7.75 -4.79 -18.60
CA ASN A 83 6.76 -4.07 -19.38
C ASN A 83 7.23 -2.67 -19.84
N GLY A 84 8.44 -2.26 -19.45
CA GLY A 84 9.06 -0.99 -19.80
C GLY A 84 8.68 0.20 -18.93
N PHE A 85 7.72 0.04 -18.00
CA PHE A 85 7.26 1.17 -17.17
C PHE A 85 8.35 1.67 -16.21
N ASN A 86 9.00 0.77 -15.50
CA ASN A 86 10.05 1.15 -14.55
C ASN A 86 11.26 1.73 -15.29
N GLU A 87 11.65 1.12 -16.39
CA GLU A 87 12.75 1.58 -17.24
C GLU A 87 12.49 2.96 -17.84
N GLU A 88 11.21 3.29 -18.08
CA GLU A 88 10.80 4.58 -18.65
C GLU A 88 10.70 5.66 -17.57
N PHE A 89 10.16 5.35 -16.39
CA PHE A 89 9.75 6.36 -15.41
C PHE A 89 10.60 6.44 -14.14
N VAL A 90 11.47 5.48 -13.87
CA VAL A 90 12.39 5.56 -12.73
C VAL A 90 13.57 6.48 -13.09
N TYR A 91 13.87 7.39 -12.16
CA TYR A 91 14.84 8.46 -12.41
C TYR A 91 16.28 7.97 -12.60
N SER A 92 16.72 7.00 -11.82
CA SER A 92 18.11 6.53 -11.83
C SER A 92 18.24 5.02 -11.85
N ASP A 93 19.36 4.52 -12.41
CA ASP A 93 19.69 3.10 -12.39
C ASP A 93 19.77 2.53 -10.96
N ALA A 94 20.18 3.34 -9.99
CA ALA A 94 20.29 2.91 -8.60
C ALA A 94 18.90 2.65 -7.99
N GLU A 95 17.91 3.50 -8.28
CA GLU A 95 16.52 3.30 -7.88
C GLU A 95 15.89 2.11 -8.61
N LEU A 96 16.16 1.98 -9.92
CA LEU A 96 15.69 0.85 -10.72
C LEU A 96 16.21 -0.48 -10.16
N GLN A 97 17.49 -0.57 -9.81
CA GLN A 97 18.07 -1.76 -9.19
C GLN A 97 17.44 -2.10 -7.83
N LEU A 98 17.07 -1.10 -7.03
CA LEU A 98 16.35 -1.32 -5.76
C LEU A 98 14.95 -1.87 -6.01
N ILE A 99 14.24 -1.30 -6.98
CA ILE A 99 12.90 -1.76 -7.39
C ILE A 99 12.96 -3.19 -7.90
N ASP A 100 13.84 -3.48 -8.86
CA ASP A 100 13.99 -4.82 -9.43
C ASP A 100 14.31 -5.89 -8.38
N LYS A 101 15.05 -5.49 -7.36
CA LYS A 101 15.50 -6.42 -6.31
C LYS A 101 14.47 -6.64 -5.20
N TYR A 102 13.70 -5.62 -4.85
CA TYR A 102 12.93 -5.65 -3.61
C TYR A 102 11.44 -5.35 -3.76
N ALA A 103 10.97 -4.81 -4.90
CA ALA A 103 9.59 -4.35 -5.01
C ALA A 103 8.56 -5.45 -4.79
N ASP A 104 8.77 -6.65 -5.31
CA ASP A 104 7.85 -7.77 -5.10
C ASP A 104 7.73 -8.10 -3.61
N LEU A 105 8.87 -8.27 -2.92
CA LEU A 105 8.89 -8.56 -1.49
C LEU A 105 8.25 -7.45 -0.67
N THR A 106 8.62 -6.21 -0.94
CA THR A 106 8.14 -5.08 -0.12
C THR A 106 6.68 -4.73 -0.41
N GLY A 107 6.21 -4.94 -1.64
CA GLY A 107 4.80 -4.82 -2.00
C GLY A 107 3.92 -5.88 -1.35
N GLU A 108 4.40 -7.14 -1.27
CA GLU A 108 3.73 -8.20 -0.51
C GLU A 108 3.66 -7.86 0.99
N LEU A 109 4.77 -7.41 1.56
CA LEU A 109 4.82 -7.00 2.97
C LEU A 109 3.91 -5.79 3.24
N HIS A 110 3.87 -4.80 2.34
CA HIS A 110 2.95 -3.69 2.44
C HIS A 110 1.49 -4.18 2.45
N THR A 111 1.14 -5.06 1.53
CA THR A 111 -0.21 -5.66 1.48
C THR A 111 -0.55 -6.39 2.78
N ASP A 112 0.35 -7.22 3.27
CA ASP A 112 0.15 -7.95 4.53
C ASP A 112 0.02 -7.00 5.74
N LEU A 113 0.82 -5.95 5.81
CA LEU A 113 0.75 -4.92 6.85
C LEU A 113 -0.54 -4.11 6.76
N HIS A 114 -0.95 -3.73 5.54
CA HIS A 114 -2.22 -3.05 5.25
C HIS A 114 -3.40 -3.88 5.74
N GLU A 115 -3.48 -5.14 5.34
CA GLU A 115 -4.60 -6.01 5.67
C GLU A 115 -4.63 -6.42 7.15
N CYS A 116 -3.47 -6.84 7.69
CA CYS A 116 -3.40 -7.35 9.06
C CYS A 116 -3.44 -6.25 10.12
N LEU A 117 -2.70 -5.18 9.89
CA LEU A 117 -2.50 -4.12 10.88
C LEU A 117 -3.24 -2.84 10.49
N GLY A 118 -3.19 -2.44 9.23
CA GLY A 118 -3.89 -1.29 8.74
C GLY A 118 -5.35 -1.34 9.16
N HIS A 119 -6.11 -2.30 8.65
CA HIS A 119 -7.53 -2.49 9.02
C HIS A 119 -7.73 -3.04 10.43
N GLY A 120 -6.75 -3.77 10.95
CA GLY A 120 -6.83 -4.40 12.27
C GLY A 120 -6.52 -3.48 13.45
N SER A 121 -5.85 -2.36 13.24
CA SER A 121 -5.35 -1.45 14.29
C SER A 121 -6.36 -0.39 14.71
N GLY A 122 -6.04 0.26 15.83
CA GLY A 122 -6.75 1.44 16.30
C GLY A 122 -8.14 1.19 16.84
N LYS A 123 -8.67 2.16 17.56
CA LYS A 123 -10.04 2.19 18.09
C LYS A 123 -10.67 3.56 17.93
N LEU A 124 -11.96 3.60 17.75
CA LEU A 124 -12.73 4.82 17.83
C LEU A 124 -12.89 5.25 19.30
N LEU A 125 -12.94 6.57 19.52
CA LEU A 125 -13.29 7.09 20.83
C LEU A 125 -14.76 6.78 21.15
N PRO A 126 -15.11 6.66 22.46
CA PRO A 126 -16.48 6.44 22.87
C PRO A 126 -17.42 7.52 22.32
N GLY A 127 -18.55 7.09 21.76
CA GLY A 127 -19.56 8.01 21.22
C GLY A 127 -19.29 8.54 19.80
N VAL A 128 -18.18 8.17 19.19
CA VAL A 128 -17.92 8.50 17.78
C VAL A 128 -18.73 7.54 16.88
N ASP A 129 -19.49 8.14 15.96
CA ASP A 129 -20.20 7.38 14.93
C ASP A 129 -19.21 6.82 13.92
N PRO A 130 -19.10 5.50 13.72
CA PRO A 130 -18.22 4.88 12.72
C PRO A 130 -18.46 5.37 11.30
N ASP A 131 -19.68 5.79 10.99
CA ASP A 131 -20.08 6.24 9.66
C ASP A 131 -20.05 7.78 9.50
N ALA A 132 -19.48 8.51 10.48
CA ALA A 132 -19.42 9.97 10.47
C ALA A 132 -18.76 10.56 9.20
N LEU A 133 -17.82 9.86 8.60
CA LEU A 133 -17.12 10.29 7.37
C LEU A 133 -17.95 10.06 6.09
N LYS A 134 -19.08 9.37 6.17
CA LYS A 134 -19.99 9.12 5.04
C LYS A 134 -19.26 8.63 3.78
N ALA A 135 -19.42 9.32 2.65
CA ALA A 135 -18.80 8.98 1.37
C ALA A 135 -17.26 8.99 1.36
N TYR A 136 -16.63 9.60 2.36
CA TYR A 136 -15.17 9.63 2.48
C TYR A 136 -14.63 8.50 3.38
N GLY A 137 -15.50 7.78 4.07
CA GLY A 137 -15.11 6.76 5.04
C GLY A 137 -14.18 5.71 4.47
N SER A 138 -14.54 5.11 3.33
CA SER A 138 -13.71 4.10 2.68
C SER A 138 -12.35 4.65 2.24
N THR A 139 -12.32 5.83 1.63
CA THR A 139 -11.05 6.45 1.19
C THR A 139 -10.10 6.72 2.36
N ILE A 140 -10.63 7.21 3.48
CA ILE A 140 -9.80 7.51 4.67
C ILE A 140 -9.37 6.23 5.38
N GLU A 141 -10.21 5.20 5.40
CA GLU A 141 -9.84 3.89 5.95
C GLU A 141 -8.71 3.24 5.14
N GLU A 142 -8.82 3.25 3.81
CA GLU A 142 -7.76 2.75 2.93
C GLU A 142 -6.47 3.56 3.06
N ALA A 143 -6.58 4.90 3.18
CA ALA A 143 -5.42 5.75 3.42
C ALA A 143 -4.75 5.45 4.78
N ARG A 144 -5.54 5.17 5.81
CA ARG A 144 -5.04 4.78 7.12
C ARG A 144 -4.31 3.43 7.04
N ALA A 145 -4.90 2.46 6.35
CA ALA A 145 -4.32 1.13 6.20
C ALA A 145 -3.01 1.17 5.38
N ASP A 146 -2.97 1.90 4.28
CA ASP A 146 -1.75 2.10 3.48
C ASP A 146 -0.66 2.83 4.26
N LEU A 147 -1.01 3.86 5.05
CA LEU A 147 -0.04 4.57 5.89
C LEU A 147 0.57 3.66 6.97
N PHE A 148 -0.19 2.72 7.52
CA PHE A 148 0.35 1.68 8.40
C PHE A 148 1.36 0.79 7.67
N GLY A 149 0.99 0.32 6.48
CA GLY A 149 1.88 -0.46 5.63
C GLY A 149 3.18 0.27 5.31
N LEU A 150 3.08 1.51 4.82
CA LEU A 150 4.24 2.35 4.48
C LEU A 150 5.12 2.68 5.69
N TYR A 151 4.51 2.95 6.85
CA TYR A 151 5.27 3.24 8.06
C TYR A 151 6.10 2.04 8.50
N TYR A 152 5.47 0.87 8.56
CA TYR A 152 6.14 -0.32 9.08
C TYR A 152 7.02 -1.05 8.06
N VAL A 153 6.81 -0.91 6.76
CA VAL A 153 7.74 -1.49 5.77
C VAL A 153 9.15 -0.92 5.90
N ALA A 154 9.27 0.30 6.44
CA ALA A 154 10.54 0.97 6.72
C ALA A 154 11.07 0.72 8.15
N ASP A 155 10.32 0.03 9.00
CA ASP A 155 10.72 -0.19 10.39
C ASP A 155 11.78 -1.29 10.50
N PRO A 156 12.89 -1.05 11.23
CA PRO A 156 13.93 -2.05 11.50
C PRO A 156 13.40 -3.37 12.09
N LYS A 157 12.22 -3.34 12.69
CA LYS A 157 11.55 -4.53 13.20
C LYS A 157 11.34 -5.60 12.12
N LEU A 158 11.11 -5.20 10.87
CA LEU A 158 10.95 -6.19 9.79
C LEU A 158 12.26 -6.92 9.48
N VAL A 159 13.40 -6.24 9.62
CA VAL A 159 14.73 -6.88 9.51
C VAL A 159 14.95 -7.84 10.68
N GLU A 160 14.65 -7.40 11.91
CA GLU A 160 14.73 -8.24 13.12
C GLU A 160 13.87 -9.51 12.99
N LEU A 161 12.69 -9.39 12.43
CA LEU A 161 11.77 -10.51 12.20
C LEU A 161 12.17 -11.38 10.98
N GLY A 162 13.22 -11.01 10.25
CA GLY A 162 13.66 -11.71 9.05
C GLY A 162 12.71 -11.57 7.84
N LEU A 163 11.84 -10.56 7.85
CA LEU A 163 10.87 -10.29 6.79
C LEU A 163 11.48 -9.45 5.66
N THR A 164 12.43 -8.56 5.98
CA THR A 164 13.22 -7.83 5.00
C THR A 164 14.71 -8.15 5.16
N PRO A 165 15.50 -8.16 4.07
CA PRO A 165 16.91 -8.54 4.13
C PRO A 165 17.82 -7.46 4.70
N ASN A 166 17.40 -6.20 4.67
CA ASN A 166 18.16 -5.03 5.15
C ASN A 166 17.25 -3.81 5.32
N GLU A 167 17.84 -2.74 5.86
CA GLU A 167 17.14 -1.48 6.15
C GLU A 167 16.89 -0.58 4.92
N ASP A 168 17.34 -0.94 3.73
CA ASP A 168 17.16 -0.17 2.50
C ASP A 168 16.03 -0.71 1.60
N ALA A 169 15.58 -1.94 1.85
CA ALA A 169 14.59 -2.61 1.01
C ALA A 169 13.27 -1.82 0.88
N TYR A 170 12.83 -1.12 1.94
CA TYR A 170 11.61 -0.32 1.93
C TYR A 170 11.59 0.79 0.87
N LYS A 171 12.77 1.26 0.42
CA LYS A 171 12.87 2.32 -0.59
C LYS A 171 12.21 1.91 -1.90
N ALA A 172 12.28 0.63 -2.24
CA ALA A 172 11.61 0.09 -3.42
C ALA A 172 10.08 0.28 -3.33
N GLU A 173 9.48 -0.01 -2.17
CA GLU A 173 8.06 0.21 -1.95
C GLU A 173 7.70 1.70 -2.04
N TYR A 174 8.49 2.59 -1.46
CA TYR A 174 8.22 4.02 -1.51
C TYR A 174 8.25 4.56 -2.93
N TYR A 175 9.22 4.14 -3.75
CA TYR A 175 9.29 4.53 -5.16
C TYR A 175 8.08 4.01 -5.95
N THR A 176 7.78 2.74 -5.83
CA THR A 176 6.66 2.12 -6.58
C THR A 176 5.30 2.64 -6.12
N TYR A 177 5.12 2.87 -4.82
CA TYR A 177 3.87 3.43 -4.26
C TYR A 177 3.63 4.86 -4.76
N LEU A 178 4.65 5.72 -4.73
CA LEU A 178 4.55 7.10 -5.19
C LEU A 178 4.29 7.16 -6.70
N MET A 179 5.01 6.39 -7.50
CA MET A 179 4.74 6.29 -8.94
C MET A 179 3.33 5.78 -9.23
N ASN A 180 2.86 4.80 -8.46
CA ASN A 180 1.49 4.29 -8.58
C ASN A 180 0.46 5.39 -8.32
N GLY A 181 0.59 6.13 -7.23
CA GLY A 181 -0.34 7.19 -6.84
C GLY A 181 -0.30 8.43 -7.73
N LEU A 182 0.87 8.76 -8.28
CA LEU A 182 1.05 9.94 -9.14
C LEU A 182 0.76 9.66 -10.63
N MET A 183 0.95 8.43 -11.09
CA MET A 183 0.94 8.09 -12.51
C MET A 183 0.02 6.92 -12.85
N THR A 184 0.27 5.73 -12.30
CA THR A 184 -0.40 4.49 -12.72
C THR A 184 -1.92 4.55 -12.52
N GLN A 185 -2.38 5.20 -11.45
CA GLN A 185 -3.82 5.34 -11.20
C GLN A 185 -4.50 6.27 -12.21
N LEU A 186 -3.78 7.26 -12.70
CA LEU A 186 -4.34 8.25 -13.63
C LEU A 186 -4.65 7.66 -15.01
N VAL A 187 -3.84 6.70 -15.48
CA VAL A 187 -4.06 6.08 -16.81
C VAL A 187 -5.30 5.18 -16.85
N ARG A 188 -5.89 4.85 -15.71
CA ARG A 188 -7.12 4.06 -15.60
C ARG A 188 -8.39 4.90 -15.69
N ILE A 189 -8.26 6.22 -15.72
CA ILE A 189 -9.37 7.17 -15.70
C ILE A 189 -9.46 7.84 -17.07
N GLU A 190 -10.64 7.79 -17.67
CA GLU A 190 -10.89 8.56 -18.88
C GLU A 190 -10.77 10.07 -18.60
N PRO A 191 -10.14 10.84 -19.50
CA PRO A 191 -10.00 12.29 -19.32
C PRO A 191 -11.34 12.97 -19.07
N GLY A 192 -11.40 13.76 -18.00
CA GLY A 192 -12.61 14.47 -17.57
C GLY A 192 -13.44 13.76 -16.51
N ASN A 193 -13.17 12.49 -16.22
CA ASN A 193 -13.79 11.77 -15.12
C ASN A 193 -13.07 11.99 -13.79
N ASN A 194 -13.80 11.81 -12.69
CA ASN A 194 -13.25 11.90 -11.35
C ASN A 194 -12.68 10.55 -10.88
N VAL A 195 -11.71 10.60 -9.98
CA VAL A 195 -11.25 9.44 -9.25
C VAL A 195 -12.32 9.07 -8.22
N GLU A 196 -12.99 7.94 -8.37
CA GLU A 196 -14.11 7.53 -7.52
C GLU A 196 -13.81 6.34 -6.62
N GLU A 197 -12.95 5.42 -7.09
CA GLU A 197 -12.60 4.21 -6.35
C GLU A 197 -11.71 4.54 -5.13
N ALA A 198 -11.99 3.91 -3.98
CA ALA A 198 -11.39 4.27 -2.69
C ALA A 198 -9.86 4.10 -2.66
N HIS A 199 -9.32 3.01 -3.20
CA HIS A 199 -7.87 2.77 -3.26
C HIS A 199 -7.16 3.75 -4.20
N MET A 200 -7.77 4.11 -5.33
CA MET A 200 -7.21 5.11 -6.23
C MET A 200 -7.17 6.49 -5.58
N ARG A 201 -8.25 6.86 -4.88
CA ARG A 201 -8.34 8.14 -4.15
C ARG A 201 -7.36 8.23 -3.01
N ASN A 202 -7.20 7.16 -2.24
CA ASN A 202 -6.26 7.09 -1.13
C ASN A 202 -4.81 7.24 -1.62
N ARG A 203 -4.41 6.50 -2.65
CA ARG A 203 -3.05 6.55 -3.22
C ARG A 203 -2.73 7.92 -3.80
N GLN A 204 -3.69 8.52 -4.52
CA GLN A 204 -3.57 9.90 -4.99
C GLN A 204 -3.42 10.87 -3.81
N LEU A 205 -4.21 10.71 -2.76
CA LEU A 205 -4.16 11.57 -1.56
C LEU A 205 -2.78 11.53 -0.89
N ILE A 206 -2.26 10.32 -0.64
CA ILE A 206 -0.97 10.14 0.03
C ILE A 206 0.17 10.65 -0.85
N ALA A 207 0.22 10.24 -2.12
CA ALA A 207 1.27 10.66 -3.05
C ALA A 207 1.28 12.19 -3.25
N ARG A 208 0.11 12.79 -3.40
CA ARG A 208 -0.02 14.25 -3.50
C ARG A 208 0.43 14.95 -2.21
N TRP A 209 0.05 14.43 -1.05
CA TRP A 209 0.46 14.99 0.23
C TRP A 209 1.99 14.95 0.40
N VAL A 210 2.63 13.82 0.07
CA VAL A 210 4.10 13.69 0.12
C VAL A 210 4.75 14.67 -0.84
N PHE A 211 4.24 14.78 -2.06
CA PHE A 211 4.75 15.72 -3.06
C PHE A 211 4.64 17.18 -2.58
N GLU A 212 3.49 17.60 -2.09
CA GLU A 212 3.25 18.97 -1.64
C GLU A 212 4.01 19.31 -0.35
N LYS A 213 4.01 18.41 0.63
CA LYS A 213 4.64 18.65 1.93
C LYS A 213 6.14 18.43 1.93
N GLY A 214 6.62 17.49 1.13
CA GLY A 214 8.04 17.20 0.96
C GLY A 214 8.76 18.15 0.01
N ALA A 215 8.06 19.08 -0.64
CA ALA A 215 8.65 19.96 -1.66
C ALA A 215 9.82 20.83 -1.13
N ALA A 216 9.72 21.31 0.10
CA ALA A 216 10.79 22.14 0.72
C ALA A 216 12.08 21.33 0.96
N ASP A 217 11.94 20.05 1.28
CA ASP A 217 13.04 19.13 1.57
C ASP A 217 13.43 18.30 0.33
N LYS A 218 12.78 18.55 -0.80
CA LYS A 218 13.00 17.83 -2.08
C LYS A 218 12.85 16.31 -1.93
N VAL A 219 11.86 15.89 -1.18
CA VAL A 219 11.59 14.46 -0.94
C VAL A 219 11.17 13.76 -2.23
N VAL A 220 10.38 14.43 -3.07
CA VAL A 220 9.99 13.98 -4.40
C VAL A 220 10.09 15.16 -5.35
N GLU A 221 10.87 15.01 -6.41
CA GLU A 221 10.99 16.03 -7.45
C GLU A 221 10.55 15.43 -8.80
N PRO A 222 9.60 16.07 -9.52
CA PRO A 222 9.31 15.68 -10.88
C PRO A 222 10.44 16.12 -11.79
N VAL A 223 10.94 15.23 -12.62
CA VAL A 223 11.95 15.55 -13.63
C VAL A 223 11.32 15.59 -15.01
N SER A 224 11.79 16.49 -15.85
CA SER A 224 11.32 16.57 -17.25
C SER A 224 11.90 15.40 -18.03
N TYR A 225 11.11 14.37 -18.17
CA TYR A 225 11.50 13.11 -18.76
C TYR A 225 11.94 13.24 -20.23
N THR A 226 11.17 14.00 -21.00
CA THR A 226 11.48 14.29 -22.40
C THR A 226 12.88 14.90 -22.59
N HIS A 227 13.33 15.71 -21.65
CA HIS A 227 14.66 16.35 -21.75
C HIS A 227 15.78 15.34 -21.48
N LEU A 228 15.63 14.48 -20.48
CA LEU A 228 16.64 13.48 -20.16
C LEU A 228 16.81 12.43 -21.25
N ARG A 229 15.73 11.89 -21.78
CA ARG A 229 15.77 10.87 -22.84
C ARG A 229 16.22 11.44 -24.19
N ALA A 230 15.83 12.66 -24.53
CA ALA A 230 16.30 13.31 -25.74
C ALA A 230 17.84 13.49 -25.73
N HIS A 231 18.44 13.65 -24.56
CA HIS A 231 19.89 13.76 -24.41
C HIS A 231 20.61 12.42 -24.57
N GLU A 232 19.99 11.33 -24.10
CA GLU A 232 20.61 10.00 -24.10
C GLU A 232 20.40 9.25 -25.42
N THR A 233 19.25 9.37 -26.06
CA THR A 233 18.87 8.50 -27.18
C THR A 233 18.47 9.23 -28.47
N GLY A 234 18.18 10.54 -28.42
CA GLY A 234 17.65 11.28 -29.57
C GLY A 234 16.31 10.78 -30.13
N ALA A 235 15.64 9.90 -29.40
CA ALA A 235 14.50 9.12 -29.92
C ALA A 235 13.13 9.59 -29.43
N TYR A 236 13.06 10.60 -28.59
CA TYR A 236 11.81 11.06 -27.96
C TYR A 236 11.51 12.54 -28.23
N LEU A 237 11.47 12.88 -29.48
CA LEU A 237 10.92 14.16 -29.94
C LEU A 237 9.54 13.95 -30.56
#